data_ab22b193d87e195a886a566c0152bd4f
#
_entry.id   ab22b193d87e195a886a566c0152bd4f
#
_cell.length_a   1.000
_cell.length_b   1.000
_cell.length_c   1.000
_cell.angle_alpha   90.00
_cell.angle_beta   90.00
_cell.angle_gamma   90.00
#
_symmetry.space_group_name_H-M   'P 1'
#
loop_
_entity.id
_entity.type
_entity.pdbx_description
1 polymer ?
#
loop_
_entity_poly.entity_id
_entity_poly.type
_entity_poly.pdbx_seq_one_letter_code
_entity_poly.pdbx_strand_id
1 'polypeptide(L)'
;MAGIYIHIPFCASRCNYCDFYSTTMLSKRNDYVKAVLREWKENAHNWKNNIDTIYIGGGTPSMLDEIDLTLLINTILEDLPHTPKEITLEANPCDLTLDKLYCIKQTNINRLSIGIQSFNDSLLTFMGRRHNSFQAMTAITNAQNVGFENISIDLIYGIPNQTFNEWKQDIEQALLLRPQHISAYCLTFENGTKLNQLLLEGMIQPIEDTIENEMYDYLVNTLSKHNYLHYEVSNFALPSYESKHNSSYWTHTPYLGLGAGAHSYNNHIRWWNISDIDAYINTTHFSDVQQKEYLSLQDLRTERIMLGLRTKNGIAANEVDPKVVQKYLNLGYLTLNNQRICATLEGYHILNRIIEDLI
;
A
#
# COMPACT_ATOMS: atom_id res chain seq x y z
N MET A 1 -15.92 -12.00 -4.76
CA MET A 1 -14.67 -11.72 -4.02
C MET A 1 -14.73 -10.30 -3.51
N ALA A 2 -14.28 -10.06 -2.29
CA ALA A 2 -14.19 -8.73 -1.71
C ALA A 2 -13.04 -8.69 -0.68
N GLY A 3 -12.57 -7.50 -0.35
CA GLY A 3 -11.56 -7.28 0.68
C GLY A 3 -12.11 -6.52 1.88
N ILE A 4 -11.49 -6.68 3.04
CA ILE A 4 -11.65 -5.76 4.17
C ILE A 4 -10.33 -5.00 4.33
N TYR A 5 -10.40 -3.67 4.30
CA TYR A 5 -9.31 -2.79 4.73
C TYR A 5 -9.61 -2.24 6.11
N ILE A 6 -8.69 -2.39 7.06
CA ILE A 6 -8.82 -1.87 8.42
C ILE A 6 -7.79 -0.79 8.63
N HIS A 7 -8.25 0.45 8.79
CA HIS A 7 -7.37 1.57 9.05
C HIS A 7 -7.05 1.69 10.54
N ILE A 8 -5.78 1.58 10.89
CA ILE A 8 -5.28 1.78 12.26
C ILE A 8 -4.45 3.06 12.28
N PRO A 9 -5.00 4.20 12.72
CA PRO A 9 -4.36 5.51 12.55
C PRO A 9 -3.21 5.80 13.52
N PHE A 10 -2.80 4.87 14.36
CA PHE A 10 -1.85 5.15 15.42
C PHE A 10 -0.40 5.09 14.93
N CYS A 11 0.36 6.15 15.26
CA CYS A 11 1.81 6.23 15.07
C CYS A 11 2.48 6.72 16.35
N ALA A 12 3.68 6.23 16.66
CA ALA A 12 4.47 6.80 17.75
C ALA A 12 4.99 8.19 17.41
N SER A 13 5.31 8.45 16.13
CA SER A 13 5.66 9.74 15.56
C SER A 13 5.27 9.77 14.08
N ARG A 14 4.98 10.95 13.54
CA ARG A 14 4.74 11.13 12.10
C ARG A 14 6.06 11.20 11.34
N CYS A 15 6.16 10.44 10.24
CA CYS A 15 7.27 10.56 9.30
C CYS A 15 7.14 11.86 8.49
N ASN A 16 8.28 12.41 8.04
CA ASN A 16 8.30 13.72 7.38
C ASN A 16 7.57 13.76 6.01
N TYR A 17 7.38 12.62 5.37
CA TYR A 17 6.76 12.46 4.04
C TYR A 17 5.31 11.97 4.08
N CYS A 18 4.83 11.48 5.24
CA CYS A 18 3.59 10.72 5.31
C CYS A 18 2.36 11.64 5.33
N ASP A 19 1.44 11.43 4.40
CA ASP A 19 0.15 12.11 4.28
C ASP A 19 -1.04 11.29 4.79
N PHE A 20 -0.84 10.01 5.10
CA PHE A 20 -1.90 9.16 5.64
C PHE A 20 -2.48 9.73 6.92
N TYR A 21 -3.80 9.60 7.06
CA TYR A 21 -4.47 9.95 8.31
C TYR A 21 -3.87 9.17 9.46
N SER A 22 -3.27 9.87 10.42
CA SER A 22 -2.62 9.25 11.57
C SER A 22 -2.62 10.18 12.78
N THR A 23 -2.53 9.57 13.97
CA THR A 23 -2.53 10.26 15.27
C THR A 23 -1.51 9.65 16.21
N THR A 24 -1.01 10.45 17.14
CA THR A 24 -0.15 10.00 18.25
C THR A 24 -0.91 9.74 19.55
N MET A 25 -2.23 9.80 19.55
CA MET A 25 -3.10 9.57 20.72
C MET A 25 -3.22 8.08 21.06
N LEU A 26 -2.12 7.46 21.46
CA LEU A 26 -2.02 6.01 21.69
C LEU A 26 -2.94 5.48 22.80
N SER A 27 -3.37 6.34 23.73
CA SER A 27 -4.31 5.97 24.80
C SER A 27 -5.70 5.58 24.29
N LYS A 28 -6.05 5.98 23.06
CA LYS A 28 -7.36 5.69 22.46
C LYS A 28 -7.43 4.36 21.71
N ARG A 29 -6.35 3.59 21.64
CA ARG A 29 -6.28 2.35 20.83
C ARG A 29 -7.37 1.36 21.16
N ASN A 30 -7.57 1.03 22.43
CA ASN A 30 -8.56 0.04 22.84
C ASN A 30 -10.00 0.49 22.50
N ASP A 31 -10.37 1.75 22.76
CA ASP A 31 -11.69 2.26 22.41
C ASP A 31 -11.89 2.35 20.90
N TYR A 32 -10.83 2.65 20.17
CA TYR A 32 -10.83 2.64 18.71
C TYR A 32 -11.07 1.24 18.14
N VAL A 33 -10.38 0.22 18.63
CA VAL A 33 -10.59 -1.17 18.21
C VAL A 33 -12.03 -1.62 18.48
N LYS A 34 -12.60 -1.26 19.64
CA LYS A 34 -14.02 -1.51 19.92
C LYS A 34 -14.95 -0.80 18.92
N ALA A 35 -14.61 0.42 18.51
CA ALA A 35 -15.40 1.15 17.50
C ALA A 35 -15.30 0.46 16.12
N VAL A 36 -14.11 0.04 15.68
CA VAL A 36 -13.94 -0.75 14.45
C VAL A 36 -14.77 -2.02 14.46
N LEU A 37 -14.81 -2.72 15.60
CA LEU A 37 -15.63 -3.93 15.74
C LEU A 37 -17.14 -3.64 15.75
N ARG A 38 -17.57 -2.48 16.25
CA ARG A 38 -18.99 -2.04 16.10
C ARG A 38 -19.31 -1.77 14.63
N GLU A 39 -18.44 -1.06 13.91
CA GLU A 39 -18.62 -0.80 12.48
C GLU A 39 -18.67 -2.10 11.67
N TRP A 40 -17.79 -3.06 11.99
CA TRP A 40 -17.84 -4.38 11.38
C TRP A 40 -19.21 -5.06 11.60
N LYS A 41 -19.72 -5.07 12.82
CA LYS A 41 -21.02 -5.69 13.13
C LYS A 41 -22.19 -5.07 12.39
N GLU A 42 -22.18 -3.75 12.16
CA GLU A 42 -23.20 -3.08 11.34
C GLU A 42 -23.13 -3.51 9.86
N ASN A 43 -21.94 -3.83 9.35
CA ASN A 43 -21.71 -4.15 7.94
C ASN A 43 -21.64 -5.65 7.63
N ALA A 44 -21.36 -6.50 8.63
CA ALA A 44 -21.05 -7.93 8.46
C ALA A 44 -22.11 -8.69 7.64
N HIS A 45 -23.40 -8.40 7.84
CA HIS A 45 -24.49 -9.10 7.15
C HIS A 45 -24.42 -8.96 5.62
N ASN A 46 -23.88 -7.85 5.10
CA ASN A 46 -23.75 -7.59 3.66
C ASN A 46 -22.44 -8.13 3.06
N TRP A 47 -21.39 -8.28 3.87
CA TRP A 47 -20.03 -8.49 3.38
C TRP A 47 -19.46 -9.87 3.69
N LYS A 48 -19.76 -10.46 4.84
CA LYS A 48 -19.09 -11.65 5.40
C LYS A 48 -18.99 -12.84 4.43
N ASN A 49 -19.93 -13.04 3.54
CA ASN A 49 -19.96 -14.20 2.63
C ASN A 49 -18.97 -14.10 1.45
N ASN A 50 -18.36 -12.94 1.23
CA ASN A 50 -17.56 -12.67 0.04
C ASN A 50 -16.11 -12.27 0.34
N ILE A 51 -15.67 -12.31 1.59
CA ILE A 51 -14.35 -11.80 2.01
C ILE A 51 -13.25 -12.83 1.71
N ASP A 52 -12.35 -12.47 0.83
CA ASP A 52 -11.16 -13.27 0.46
C ASP A 52 -9.86 -12.71 1.08
N THR A 53 -9.83 -11.42 1.43
CA THR A 53 -8.63 -10.77 1.98
C THR A 53 -8.97 -9.80 3.10
N ILE A 54 -8.06 -9.68 4.08
CA ILE A 54 -8.07 -8.64 5.11
C ILE A 54 -6.72 -7.94 5.08
N TYR A 55 -6.75 -6.61 5.07
CA TYR A 55 -5.54 -5.78 5.12
C TYR A 55 -5.64 -4.79 6.27
N ILE A 56 -4.71 -4.86 7.20
CA ILE A 56 -4.64 -3.98 8.37
C ILE A 56 -3.48 -3.02 8.13
N GLY A 57 -3.82 -1.77 7.83
CA GLY A 57 -2.87 -0.75 7.41
C GLY A 57 -3.15 0.62 8.00
N GLY A 58 -2.51 1.65 7.44
CA GLY A 58 -2.75 3.05 7.75
C GLY A 58 -1.60 3.77 8.43
N GLY A 59 -1.68 4.07 9.72
CA GLY A 59 -0.60 4.67 10.48
C GLY A 59 0.51 3.64 10.75
N THR A 60 0.35 2.87 11.81
CA THR A 60 1.27 1.78 12.18
C THR A 60 0.50 0.70 12.95
N PRO A 61 -0.12 -0.26 12.27
CA PRO A 61 -0.93 -1.30 12.92
C PRO A 61 -0.17 -2.13 13.95
N SER A 62 1.14 -2.33 13.78
CA SER A 62 1.99 -3.01 14.76
C SER A 62 2.06 -2.30 16.13
N MET A 63 1.58 -1.06 16.23
CA MET A 63 1.43 -0.32 17.49
C MET A 63 0.26 -0.79 18.35
N LEU A 64 -0.68 -1.58 17.80
CA LEU A 64 -1.68 -2.24 18.63
C LEU A 64 -1.00 -3.20 19.60
N ASP A 65 -1.49 -3.26 20.82
CA ASP A 65 -1.05 -4.31 21.73
C ASP A 65 -1.58 -5.69 21.29
N GLU A 66 -1.08 -6.74 21.92
CA GLU A 66 -1.38 -8.11 21.51
C GLU A 66 -2.84 -8.46 21.75
N ILE A 67 -3.44 -7.91 22.80
CA ILE A 67 -4.83 -8.15 23.18
C ILE A 67 -5.75 -7.51 22.14
N ASP A 68 -5.52 -6.24 21.81
CA ASP A 68 -6.33 -5.49 20.86
C ASP A 68 -6.22 -6.09 19.44
N LEU A 69 -5.01 -6.48 19.01
CA LEU A 69 -4.80 -7.11 17.70
C LEU A 69 -5.51 -8.47 17.62
N THR A 70 -5.37 -9.30 18.65
CA THR A 70 -6.00 -10.62 18.70
C THR A 70 -7.53 -10.50 18.74
N LEU A 71 -8.05 -9.57 19.55
CA LEU A 71 -9.48 -9.28 19.62
C LEU A 71 -10.03 -8.87 18.26
N LEU A 72 -9.35 -7.93 17.58
CA LEU A 72 -9.76 -7.41 16.27
C LEU A 72 -9.87 -8.53 15.24
N ILE A 73 -8.81 -9.32 15.10
CA ILE A 73 -8.76 -10.38 14.09
C ILE A 73 -9.76 -11.49 14.40
N ASN A 74 -9.76 -12.02 15.61
CA ASN A 74 -10.60 -13.15 15.96
C ASN A 74 -12.10 -12.82 15.84
N THR A 75 -12.53 -11.64 16.31
CA THR A 75 -13.93 -11.22 16.20
C THR A 75 -14.39 -11.14 14.75
N ILE A 76 -13.55 -10.64 13.83
CA ILE A 76 -13.91 -10.59 12.41
C ILE A 76 -13.94 -12.00 11.81
N LEU A 77 -12.95 -12.85 12.12
CA LEU A 77 -12.85 -14.19 11.58
C LEU A 77 -13.97 -15.13 12.06
N GLU A 78 -14.46 -14.96 13.29
CA GLU A 78 -15.59 -15.74 13.84
C GLU A 78 -16.89 -15.52 13.03
N ASP A 79 -17.06 -14.34 12.44
CA ASP A 79 -18.24 -14.03 11.63
C ASP A 79 -18.12 -14.51 10.17
N LEU A 80 -16.91 -14.86 9.70
CA LEU A 80 -16.67 -15.27 8.31
C LEU A 80 -16.90 -16.77 8.12
N PRO A 81 -17.51 -17.20 6.99
CA PRO A 81 -17.76 -18.62 6.71
C PRO A 81 -16.49 -19.42 6.40
N HIS A 82 -15.39 -18.74 6.09
CA HIS A 82 -14.09 -19.33 5.78
C HIS A 82 -12.97 -18.34 6.11
N THR A 83 -11.78 -18.86 6.37
CA THR A 83 -10.59 -18.02 6.58
C THR A 83 -10.17 -17.35 5.28
N PRO A 84 -9.96 -16.03 5.26
CA PRO A 84 -9.44 -15.31 4.10
C PRO A 84 -8.09 -15.86 3.62
N LYS A 85 -7.86 -15.83 2.30
CA LYS A 85 -6.63 -16.33 1.68
C LYS A 85 -5.40 -15.52 2.04
N GLU A 86 -5.60 -14.22 2.30
CA GLU A 86 -4.54 -13.28 2.69
C GLU A 86 -5.03 -12.38 3.81
N ILE A 87 -4.29 -12.38 4.91
CA ILE A 87 -4.48 -11.46 6.03
C ILE A 87 -3.15 -10.76 6.24
N THR A 88 -3.09 -9.49 5.82
CA THR A 88 -1.87 -8.67 5.87
C THR A 88 -1.88 -7.75 7.08
N LEU A 89 -0.72 -7.61 7.72
CA LEU A 89 -0.44 -6.61 8.75
C LEU A 89 0.71 -5.72 8.30
N GLU A 90 0.50 -4.41 8.28
CA GLU A 90 1.59 -3.44 8.15
C GLU A 90 2.32 -3.27 9.48
N ALA A 91 3.64 -3.17 9.41
CA ALA A 91 4.48 -3.08 10.60
C ALA A 91 5.67 -2.12 10.42
N ASN A 92 6.04 -1.47 11.53
CA ASN A 92 7.30 -0.77 11.62
C ASN A 92 8.37 -1.72 12.18
N PRO A 93 9.61 -1.74 11.65
CA PRO A 93 10.68 -2.60 12.14
C PRO A 93 10.91 -2.56 13.65
N CYS A 94 10.80 -1.38 14.29
CA CYS A 94 10.98 -1.24 15.74
C CYS A 94 9.96 -2.02 16.56
N ASP A 95 8.79 -2.31 16.02
CA ASP A 95 7.70 -2.94 16.76
C ASP A 95 7.74 -4.48 16.65
N LEU A 96 8.57 -5.02 15.72
CA LEU A 96 8.66 -6.45 15.41
C LEU A 96 9.71 -7.16 16.29
N THR A 97 9.49 -7.14 17.61
CA THR A 97 10.23 -7.99 18.53
C THR A 97 9.87 -9.47 18.32
N LEU A 98 10.70 -10.40 18.79
CA LEU A 98 10.40 -11.84 18.69
C LEU A 98 9.07 -12.19 19.36
N ASP A 99 8.81 -11.65 20.56
CA ASP A 99 7.55 -11.91 21.28
C ASP A 99 6.34 -11.40 20.48
N LYS A 100 6.45 -10.19 19.92
CA LYS A 100 5.40 -9.63 19.06
C LYS A 100 5.16 -10.46 17.81
N LEU A 101 6.23 -10.92 17.16
CA LEU A 101 6.13 -11.79 15.99
C LEU A 101 5.50 -13.14 16.31
N TYR A 102 5.82 -13.76 17.46
CA TYR A 102 5.16 -14.97 17.92
C TYR A 102 3.68 -14.75 18.18
N CYS A 103 3.31 -13.62 18.80
CA CYS A 103 1.91 -13.27 19.03
C CYS A 103 1.16 -13.10 17.68
N ILE A 104 1.73 -12.32 16.73
CA ILE A 104 1.14 -12.13 15.39
C ILE A 104 0.98 -13.49 14.70
N LYS A 105 1.96 -14.38 14.80
CA LYS A 105 1.93 -15.72 14.19
C LYS A 105 0.84 -16.61 14.74
N GLN A 106 0.45 -16.42 16.01
CA GLN A 106 -0.67 -17.16 16.63
C GLN A 106 -2.05 -16.69 16.15
N THR A 107 -2.13 -15.51 15.54
CA THR A 107 -3.32 -15.07 14.80
C THR A 107 -3.31 -15.71 13.40
N ASN A 108 -4.35 -15.50 12.63
CA ASN A 108 -4.38 -15.96 11.23
C ASN A 108 -3.67 -15.01 10.25
N ILE A 109 -2.91 -14.01 10.74
CA ILE A 109 -2.11 -13.13 9.89
C ILE A 109 -1.04 -13.97 9.20
N ASN A 110 -1.07 -13.99 7.86
CA ASN A 110 -0.20 -14.82 7.03
C ASN A 110 0.72 -14.02 6.10
N ARG A 111 0.58 -12.66 6.08
CA ARG A 111 1.44 -11.75 5.34
C ARG A 111 1.83 -10.56 6.21
N LEU A 112 3.11 -10.18 6.18
CA LEU A 112 3.63 -8.95 6.79
C LEU A 112 4.03 -7.96 5.69
N SER A 113 3.71 -6.67 5.85
CA SER A 113 4.28 -5.57 5.06
C SER A 113 5.10 -4.69 5.99
N ILE A 114 6.42 -4.69 5.81
CA ILE A 114 7.35 -4.06 6.74
C ILE A 114 7.90 -2.79 6.10
N GLY A 115 7.55 -1.65 6.68
CA GLY A 115 7.98 -0.34 6.19
C GLY A 115 9.45 -0.06 6.50
N ILE A 116 10.35 -0.55 5.66
CA ILE A 116 11.81 -0.36 5.78
C ILE A 116 12.22 1.03 5.29
N GLN A 117 11.76 1.41 4.12
CA GLN A 117 12.00 2.63 3.36
C GLN A 117 13.43 2.74 2.78
N SER A 118 14.48 2.47 3.55
CA SER A 118 15.87 2.42 3.10
C SER A 118 16.72 1.63 4.10
N PHE A 119 17.89 1.17 3.70
CA PHE A 119 18.92 0.61 4.59
C PHE A 119 20.04 1.63 4.85
N ASN A 120 19.85 2.90 4.48
CA ASN A 120 20.76 4.00 4.77
C ASN A 120 20.26 4.83 5.95
N ASP A 121 21.00 4.86 7.04
CA ASP A 121 20.61 5.54 8.29
C ASP A 121 20.43 7.06 8.12
N SER A 122 21.18 7.69 7.21
CA SER A 122 21.05 9.12 6.93
C SER A 122 19.72 9.41 6.23
N LEU A 123 19.32 8.59 5.26
CA LEU A 123 18.03 8.72 4.57
C LEU A 123 16.86 8.41 5.51
N LEU A 124 16.98 7.39 6.37
CA LEU A 124 15.99 7.07 7.39
C LEU A 124 15.80 8.25 8.36
N THR A 125 16.88 8.86 8.81
CA THR A 125 16.84 10.05 9.69
C THR A 125 16.16 11.23 8.99
N PHE A 126 16.52 11.49 7.73
CA PHE A 126 15.92 12.55 6.93
C PHE A 126 14.40 12.36 6.77
N MET A 127 13.95 11.13 6.53
CA MET A 127 12.54 10.77 6.44
C MET A 127 11.80 10.77 7.79
N GLY A 128 12.51 10.93 8.92
CA GLY A 128 11.92 10.89 10.26
C GLY A 128 11.53 9.48 10.72
N ARG A 129 12.25 8.44 10.24
CA ARG A 129 12.02 7.06 10.67
C ARG A 129 12.54 6.80 12.07
N ARG A 130 11.84 5.95 12.84
CA ARG A 130 12.20 5.57 14.20
C ARG A 130 13.28 4.49 14.26
N HIS A 131 13.37 3.66 13.24
CA HIS A 131 14.32 2.56 13.13
C HIS A 131 15.57 2.96 12.34
N ASN A 132 16.64 2.22 12.52
CA ASN A 132 17.87 2.25 11.73
C ASN A 132 17.96 0.99 10.84
N SER A 133 18.98 0.94 9.99
CA SER A 133 19.23 -0.16 9.04
C SER A 133 19.41 -1.52 9.75
N PHE A 134 20.09 -1.55 10.90
CA PHE A 134 20.27 -2.78 11.68
C PHE A 134 18.93 -3.32 12.19
N GLN A 135 18.05 -2.46 12.71
CA GLN A 135 16.72 -2.84 13.18
C GLN A 135 15.85 -3.31 12.03
N ALA A 136 15.96 -2.68 10.85
CA ALA A 136 15.28 -3.10 9.63
C ALA A 136 15.65 -4.54 9.23
N MET A 137 16.94 -4.83 9.13
CA MET A 137 17.45 -6.17 8.81
C MET A 137 17.05 -7.21 9.87
N THR A 138 17.16 -6.85 11.14
CA THR A 138 16.79 -7.71 12.26
C THR A 138 15.31 -8.09 12.23
N ALA A 139 14.41 -7.11 11.96
CA ALA A 139 12.98 -7.36 11.89
C ALA A 139 12.61 -8.37 10.80
N ILE A 140 13.20 -8.24 9.61
CA ILE A 140 12.97 -9.18 8.50
C ILE A 140 13.47 -10.58 8.88
N THR A 141 14.71 -10.68 9.39
CA THR A 141 15.32 -11.96 9.79
C THR A 141 14.51 -12.64 10.90
N ASN A 142 14.07 -11.89 11.90
CA ASN A 142 13.23 -12.41 12.97
C ASN A 142 11.87 -12.91 12.43
N ALA A 143 11.23 -12.18 11.54
CA ALA A 143 9.99 -12.62 10.92
C ALA A 143 10.17 -13.94 10.15
N GLN A 144 11.25 -14.08 9.39
CA GLN A 144 11.62 -15.33 8.71
C GLN A 144 11.86 -16.47 9.71
N ASN A 145 12.60 -16.24 10.78
CA ASN A 145 12.90 -17.23 11.82
C ASN A 145 11.66 -17.71 12.57
N VAL A 146 10.68 -16.83 12.78
CA VAL A 146 9.37 -17.19 13.38
C VAL A 146 8.48 -17.96 12.38
N GLY A 147 8.87 -18.02 11.10
CA GLY A 147 8.21 -18.81 10.06
C GLY A 147 7.16 -18.04 9.26
N PHE A 148 7.30 -16.71 9.11
CA PHE A 148 6.54 -15.98 8.11
C PHE A 148 7.13 -16.25 6.72
N GLU A 149 6.30 -16.80 5.82
CA GLU A 149 6.67 -17.18 4.45
C GLU A 149 6.21 -16.16 3.40
N ASN A 150 5.48 -15.13 3.81
CA ASN A 150 5.02 -14.05 2.92
C ASN A 150 5.34 -12.69 3.57
N ILE A 151 6.53 -12.20 3.26
CA ILE A 151 7.06 -10.94 3.77
C ILE A 151 7.20 -9.97 2.61
N SER A 152 6.56 -8.81 2.74
CA SER A 152 6.76 -7.63 1.91
C SER A 152 7.67 -6.66 2.64
N ILE A 153 8.56 -6.01 1.91
CA ILE A 153 9.27 -4.83 2.39
C ILE A 153 8.93 -3.63 1.51
N ASP A 154 8.78 -2.47 2.13
CA ASP A 154 8.52 -1.24 1.41
C ASP A 154 9.80 -0.40 1.38
N LEU A 155 10.18 0.06 0.19
CA LEU A 155 11.33 0.93 -0.06
C LEU A 155 10.86 2.25 -0.68
N ILE A 156 11.62 3.32 -0.45
CA ILE A 156 11.39 4.63 -1.06
C ILE A 156 12.66 5.05 -1.81
N TYR A 157 12.51 5.45 -3.06
CA TYR A 157 13.56 6.09 -3.85
C TYR A 157 13.17 7.51 -4.24
N GLY A 158 14.09 8.26 -4.83
CA GLY A 158 13.82 9.66 -5.18
C GLY A 158 13.88 10.61 -3.98
N ILE A 159 14.52 10.20 -2.89
CA ILE A 159 14.67 11.02 -1.68
C ILE A 159 15.66 12.16 -1.98
N PRO A 160 15.38 13.42 -1.58
CA PRO A 160 16.32 14.53 -1.73
C PRO A 160 17.74 14.17 -1.28
N ASN A 161 18.70 14.43 -2.14
CA ASN A 161 20.12 14.10 -2.01
C ASN A 161 20.46 12.58 -2.00
N GLN A 162 19.50 11.70 -2.22
CA GLN A 162 19.79 10.29 -2.44
C GLN A 162 20.58 10.12 -3.74
N THR A 163 21.72 9.44 -3.65
CA THR A 163 22.51 9.09 -4.82
C THR A 163 22.02 7.80 -5.47
N PHE A 164 22.27 7.66 -6.77
CA PHE A 164 21.97 6.41 -7.47
C PHE A 164 22.70 5.19 -6.85
N ASN A 165 23.91 5.40 -6.30
CA ASN A 165 24.65 4.32 -5.64
C ASN A 165 24.01 3.89 -4.31
N GLU A 166 23.48 4.80 -3.52
CA GLU A 166 22.73 4.46 -2.29
C GLU A 166 21.47 3.67 -2.62
N TRP A 167 20.75 4.04 -3.67
CA TRP A 167 19.60 3.25 -4.15
C TRP A 167 19.99 1.83 -4.58
N LYS A 168 21.12 1.67 -5.29
CA LYS A 168 21.64 0.35 -5.62
C LYS A 168 21.90 -0.50 -4.38
N GLN A 169 22.53 0.09 -3.36
CA GLN A 169 22.83 -0.59 -2.10
C GLN A 169 21.55 -1.02 -1.39
N ASP A 170 20.49 -0.21 -1.41
CA ASP A 170 19.19 -0.56 -0.84
C ASP A 170 18.58 -1.79 -1.56
N ILE A 171 18.63 -1.84 -2.89
CA ILE A 171 18.13 -2.98 -3.66
C ILE A 171 18.98 -4.24 -3.41
N GLU A 172 20.31 -4.11 -3.40
CA GLU A 172 21.24 -5.23 -3.13
C GLU A 172 20.99 -5.81 -1.72
N GLN A 173 20.81 -4.94 -0.72
CA GLN A 173 20.49 -5.36 0.64
C GLN A 173 19.13 -6.04 0.73
N ALA A 174 18.11 -5.54 0.03
CA ALA A 174 16.80 -6.17 -0.06
C ALA A 174 16.90 -7.57 -0.66
N LEU A 175 17.67 -7.74 -1.74
CA LEU A 175 17.89 -9.04 -2.39
C LEU A 175 18.64 -10.04 -1.51
N LEU A 176 19.59 -9.58 -0.68
CA LEU A 176 20.27 -10.44 0.31
C LEU A 176 19.30 -10.99 1.36
N LEU A 177 18.32 -10.21 1.78
CA LEU A 177 17.31 -10.59 2.76
C LEU A 177 16.19 -11.48 2.18
N ARG A 178 16.07 -11.54 0.84
CA ARG A 178 15.14 -12.40 0.10
C ARG A 178 13.69 -12.34 0.57
N PRO A 179 13.07 -11.16 0.69
CA PRO A 179 11.63 -11.09 0.94
C PRO A 179 10.88 -11.65 -0.28
N GLN A 180 9.66 -12.11 -0.09
CA GLN A 180 8.83 -12.62 -1.19
C GLN A 180 8.23 -11.50 -2.04
N HIS A 181 8.16 -10.29 -1.49
CA HIS A 181 7.57 -9.14 -2.13
C HIS A 181 8.35 -7.86 -1.79
N ILE A 182 8.46 -6.96 -2.75
CA ILE A 182 9.09 -5.65 -2.60
C ILE A 182 8.15 -4.60 -3.19
N SER A 183 7.75 -3.63 -2.36
CA SER A 183 7.12 -2.39 -2.80
C SER A 183 8.20 -1.32 -2.89
N ALA A 184 8.27 -0.60 -4.00
CA ALA A 184 9.22 0.51 -4.16
C ALA A 184 8.49 1.73 -4.71
N TYR A 185 8.41 2.76 -3.89
CA TYR A 185 7.67 3.99 -4.18
C TYR A 185 8.64 5.13 -4.48
N CYS A 186 8.38 5.91 -5.54
CA CYS A 186 9.02 7.20 -5.69
C CYS A 186 8.48 8.16 -4.62
N LEU A 187 9.37 8.92 -3.99
CA LEU A 187 8.98 9.91 -3.00
C LEU A 187 8.15 11.02 -3.65
N THR A 188 6.94 11.24 -3.13
CA THR A 188 6.09 12.38 -3.50
C THR A 188 6.06 13.42 -2.38
N PHE A 189 5.84 14.69 -2.76
CA PHE A 189 5.78 15.82 -1.83
C PHE A 189 4.32 16.21 -1.60
N GLU A 190 3.64 15.48 -0.72
CA GLU A 190 2.22 15.66 -0.47
C GLU A 190 1.94 16.88 0.39
N ASN A 191 0.89 17.63 0.05
CA ASN A 191 0.46 18.83 0.76
C ASN A 191 0.22 18.52 2.25
N GLY A 192 0.72 19.41 3.13
CA GLY A 192 0.58 19.26 4.57
C GLY A 192 1.65 18.38 5.24
N THR A 193 2.55 17.77 4.47
CA THR A 193 3.70 17.05 5.02
C THR A 193 4.86 18.00 5.33
N LYS A 194 5.73 17.59 6.26
CA LYS A 194 6.94 18.36 6.59
C LYS A 194 7.90 18.47 5.41
N LEU A 195 8.03 17.42 4.57
CA LEU A 195 8.88 17.48 3.39
C LEU A 195 8.35 18.48 2.36
N ASN A 196 7.04 18.54 2.15
CA ASN A 196 6.47 19.55 1.25
C ASN A 196 6.68 20.97 1.78
N GLN A 197 6.59 21.19 3.08
CA GLN A 197 6.93 22.49 3.68
C GLN A 197 8.38 22.86 3.40
N LEU A 198 9.34 21.95 3.62
CA LEU A 198 10.76 22.18 3.33
C LEU A 198 11.02 22.46 1.86
N LEU A 199 10.30 21.81 0.95
CA LEU A 199 10.35 22.07 -0.48
C LEU A 199 9.87 23.49 -0.82
N LEU A 200 8.73 23.90 -0.28
CA LEU A 200 8.16 25.24 -0.50
C LEU A 200 9.06 26.35 0.08
N GLU A 201 9.78 26.08 1.16
CA GLU A 201 10.76 26.98 1.76
C GLU A 201 12.10 27.00 0.99
N GLY A 202 12.26 26.17 -0.05
CA GLY A 202 13.49 26.06 -0.84
C GLY A 202 14.67 25.40 -0.08
N MET A 203 14.41 24.74 1.04
CA MET A 203 15.42 24.06 1.86
C MET A 203 15.85 22.71 1.29
N ILE A 204 15.03 22.10 0.50
CA ILE A 204 15.31 20.85 -0.23
C ILE A 204 14.87 20.99 -1.69
N GLN A 205 15.43 20.14 -2.56
CA GLN A 205 15.02 20.03 -3.95
C GLN A 205 14.70 18.57 -4.26
N PRO A 206 13.70 18.29 -5.12
CA PRO A 206 13.50 16.95 -5.67
C PRO A 206 14.77 16.52 -6.42
N ILE A 207 14.95 15.24 -6.61
CA ILE A 207 15.94 14.74 -7.57
C ILE A 207 15.48 15.06 -9.00
N GLU A 208 16.41 15.07 -9.94
CA GLU A 208 16.09 15.28 -11.36
C GLU A 208 15.31 14.06 -11.91
N ASP A 209 14.32 14.31 -12.77
CA ASP A 209 13.49 13.27 -13.40
C ASP A 209 14.34 12.22 -14.13
N THR A 210 15.47 12.62 -14.72
CA THR A 210 16.40 11.70 -15.37
C THR A 210 17.00 10.68 -14.40
N ILE A 211 17.37 11.12 -13.19
CA ILE A 211 17.94 10.26 -12.14
C ILE A 211 16.83 9.37 -11.57
N GLU A 212 15.62 9.92 -11.38
CA GLU A 212 14.46 9.16 -10.94
C GLU A 212 14.14 8.00 -11.89
N ASN A 213 14.10 8.28 -13.19
CA ASN A 213 13.88 7.28 -14.22
C ASN A 213 15.02 6.23 -14.25
N GLU A 214 16.28 6.63 -14.11
CA GLU A 214 17.39 5.69 -13.99
C GLU A 214 17.29 4.78 -12.76
N MET A 215 16.84 5.32 -11.62
CA MET A 215 16.57 4.54 -10.40
C MET A 215 15.47 3.52 -10.62
N TYR A 216 14.38 3.91 -11.29
CA TYR A 216 13.28 3.03 -11.61
C TYR A 216 13.69 1.92 -12.59
N ASP A 217 14.39 2.28 -13.66
CA ASP A 217 14.88 1.30 -14.65
C ASP A 217 15.83 0.28 -14.02
N TYR A 218 16.72 0.75 -13.15
CA TYR A 218 17.61 -0.14 -12.41
C TYR A 218 16.83 -1.10 -11.50
N LEU A 219 15.82 -0.60 -10.79
CA LEU A 219 14.93 -1.40 -9.95
C LEU A 219 14.27 -2.52 -10.76
N VAL A 220 13.54 -2.15 -11.82
CA VAL A 220 12.79 -3.10 -12.66
C VAL A 220 13.71 -4.15 -13.25
N ASN A 221 14.83 -3.71 -13.85
CA ASN A 221 15.79 -4.61 -14.50
C ASN A 221 16.48 -5.54 -13.49
N THR A 222 16.82 -5.04 -12.30
CA THR A 222 17.52 -5.84 -11.28
C THR A 222 16.59 -6.85 -10.65
N LEU A 223 15.38 -6.46 -10.24
CA LEU A 223 14.42 -7.37 -9.63
C LEU A 223 13.95 -8.44 -10.61
N SER A 224 13.75 -8.09 -11.90
CA SER A 224 13.41 -9.07 -12.94
C SER A 224 14.49 -10.15 -13.11
N LYS A 225 15.77 -9.80 -13.06
CA LYS A 225 16.89 -10.75 -13.11
C LYS A 225 16.91 -11.71 -11.90
N HIS A 226 16.30 -11.32 -10.80
CA HIS A 226 16.17 -12.12 -9.57
C HIS A 226 14.80 -12.81 -9.44
N ASN A 227 14.06 -12.96 -10.56
CA ASN A 227 12.76 -13.63 -10.67
C ASN A 227 11.60 -12.93 -9.93
N TYR A 228 11.71 -11.66 -9.58
CA TYR A 228 10.58 -10.89 -9.15
C TYR A 228 9.77 -10.42 -10.36
N LEU A 229 8.48 -10.68 -10.34
CA LEU A 229 7.53 -10.22 -11.34
C LEU A 229 7.15 -8.76 -11.03
N HIS A 230 7.41 -7.85 -11.94
CA HIS A 230 6.86 -6.50 -11.93
C HIS A 230 5.38 -6.60 -12.30
N TYR A 231 4.47 -6.69 -11.33
CA TYR A 231 3.07 -6.96 -11.60
C TYR A 231 2.19 -5.71 -11.63
N GLU A 232 2.66 -4.61 -11.04
CA GLU A 232 2.08 -3.26 -11.17
C GLU A 232 3.15 -2.20 -10.88
N VAL A 233 2.85 -0.93 -11.08
CA VAL A 233 3.79 0.19 -11.17
C VAL A 233 4.84 0.26 -10.05
N SER A 234 4.48 -0.09 -8.82
CA SER A 234 5.37 0.03 -7.64
C SER A 234 5.69 -1.29 -6.97
N ASN A 235 5.10 -2.41 -7.41
CA ASN A 235 5.16 -3.67 -6.67
C ASN A 235 5.74 -4.82 -7.48
N PHE A 236 6.64 -5.55 -6.81
CA PHE A 236 7.40 -6.67 -7.35
C PHE A 236 7.25 -7.88 -6.41
N ALA A 237 7.01 -9.06 -6.96
CA ALA A 237 6.83 -10.26 -6.16
C ALA A 237 7.46 -11.48 -6.81
N LEU A 238 7.94 -12.40 -6.01
CA LEU A 238 8.20 -13.77 -6.49
C LEU A 238 6.85 -14.38 -6.97
N PRO A 239 6.86 -15.32 -7.93
CA PRO A 239 5.64 -15.93 -8.45
C PRO A 239 4.72 -16.44 -7.33
N SER A 240 3.45 -16.07 -7.38
CA SER A 240 2.39 -16.39 -6.39
C SER A 240 2.41 -15.61 -5.08
N TYR A 241 3.31 -14.63 -4.94
CA TYR A 241 3.40 -13.75 -3.76
C TYR A 241 2.93 -12.32 -4.03
N GLU A 242 2.29 -12.07 -5.19
CA GLU A 242 1.62 -10.80 -5.45
C GLU A 242 0.59 -10.52 -4.36
N SER A 243 0.54 -9.28 -3.83
CA SER A 243 -0.47 -8.91 -2.83
C SER A 243 -1.88 -9.07 -3.42
N LYS A 244 -2.66 -10.00 -2.88
CA LYS A 244 -4.02 -10.25 -3.36
C LYS A 244 -4.95 -9.09 -3.03
N HIS A 245 -4.78 -8.52 -1.83
CA HIS A 245 -5.59 -7.39 -1.40
C HIS A 245 -5.35 -6.18 -2.29
N ASN A 246 -4.07 -5.74 -2.45
CA ASN A 246 -3.74 -4.57 -3.26
C ASN A 246 -4.08 -4.79 -4.74
N SER A 247 -3.87 -6.00 -5.26
CA SER A 247 -4.26 -6.35 -6.64
C SER A 247 -5.76 -6.21 -6.90
N SER A 248 -6.60 -6.36 -5.87
CA SER A 248 -8.05 -6.21 -5.99
C SER A 248 -8.47 -4.76 -6.28
N TYR A 249 -7.73 -3.77 -5.81
CA TYR A 249 -7.99 -2.36 -6.11
C TYR A 249 -7.81 -2.05 -7.61
N TRP A 250 -6.77 -2.60 -8.22
CA TRP A 250 -6.48 -2.42 -9.65
C TRP A 250 -7.55 -3.01 -10.58
N THR A 251 -8.37 -3.93 -10.06
CA THR A 251 -9.43 -4.61 -10.82
C THR A 251 -10.85 -4.18 -10.44
N HIS A 252 -11.00 -3.06 -9.72
CA HIS A 252 -12.30 -2.59 -9.22
C HIS A 252 -13.08 -3.64 -8.42
N THR A 253 -12.39 -4.51 -7.72
CA THR A 253 -13.03 -5.46 -6.81
C THR A 253 -13.62 -4.70 -5.61
N PRO A 254 -14.87 -4.99 -5.21
CA PRO A 254 -15.46 -4.37 -4.03
C PRO A 254 -14.65 -4.59 -2.76
N TYR A 255 -14.59 -3.59 -1.89
CA TYR A 255 -13.95 -3.70 -0.58
C TYR A 255 -14.65 -2.83 0.45
N LEU A 256 -14.60 -3.27 1.70
CA LEU A 256 -15.10 -2.57 2.87
C LEU A 256 -13.92 -1.99 3.65
N GLY A 257 -13.89 -0.67 3.81
CA GLY A 257 -12.98 0.01 4.72
C GLY A 257 -13.61 0.21 6.08
N LEU A 258 -12.90 -0.16 7.13
CA LEU A 258 -13.26 0.04 8.52
C LEU A 258 -12.26 0.97 9.19
N GLY A 259 -12.73 1.85 10.05
CA GLY A 259 -11.89 2.80 10.78
C GLY A 259 -11.96 4.22 10.22
N ALA A 260 -11.56 5.21 11.04
CA ALA A 260 -11.52 6.61 10.67
C ALA A 260 -10.60 6.84 9.46
N GLY A 261 -11.07 7.55 8.44
CA GLY A 261 -10.35 7.79 7.18
C GLY A 261 -10.34 6.60 6.20
N ALA A 262 -10.93 5.44 6.56
CA ALA A 262 -11.00 4.31 5.66
C ALA A 262 -12.01 4.54 4.54
N HIS A 263 -11.62 4.16 3.30
CA HIS A 263 -12.46 4.18 2.13
C HIS A 263 -13.06 2.81 1.85
N SER A 264 -14.23 2.79 1.23
CA SER A 264 -14.95 1.60 0.79
C SER A 264 -15.42 1.79 -0.64
N TYR A 265 -15.56 0.70 -1.36
CA TYR A 265 -16.06 0.70 -2.74
C TYR A 265 -16.98 -0.49 -2.99
N ASN A 266 -18.12 -0.25 -3.61
CA ASN A 266 -19.03 -1.29 -4.07
C ASN A 266 -19.69 -0.89 -5.39
N ASN A 267 -19.08 -1.32 -6.50
CA ASN A 267 -19.54 -1.10 -7.89
C ASN A 267 -19.71 0.37 -8.28
N HIS A 268 -20.82 1.01 -7.90
CA HIS A 268 -21.17 2.38 -8.29
C HIS A 268 -21.13 3.38 -7.14
N ILE A 269 -20.77 2.94 -5.95
CA ILE A 269 -20.70 3.76 -4.76
C ILE A 269 -19.33 3.65 -4.14
N ARG A 270 -18.73 4.80 -3.85
CA ARG A 270 -17.60 4.94 -2.95
C ARG A 270 -18.05 5.70 -1.70
N TRP A 271 -17.59 5.28 -0.54
CA TRP A 271 -17.80 6.03 0.69
C TRP A 271 -16.55 5.94 1.56
N TRP A 272 -16.43 6.86 2.48
CA TRP A 272 -15.32 6.87 3.41
C TRP A 272 -15.74 7.43 4.76
N ASN A 273 -15.12 6.95 5.80
CA ASN A 273 -15.24 7.47 7.13
C ASN A 273 -14.46 8.77 7.25
N ILE A 274 -14.97 9.74 8.01
CA ILE A 274 -14.24 10.99 8.27
C ILE A 274 -12.91 10.72 8.98
N SER A 275 -11.91 11.57 8.73
CA SER A 275 -10.58 11.48 9.36
C SER A 275 -10.58 12.17 10.74
N ASP A 276 -11.46 11.72 11.63
CA ASP A 276 -11.60 12.20 13.01
C ASP A 276 -11.81 11.01 13.95
N ILE A 277 -10.78 10.72 14.76
CA ILE A 277 -10.78 9.57 15.67
C ILE A 277 -11.82 9.73 16.79
N ASP A 278 -12.07 10.94 17.28
CA ASP A 278 -13.02 11.17 18.37
C ASP A 278 -14.46 11.03 17.89
N ALA A 279 -14.79 11.62 16.76
CA ALA A 279 -16.08 11.46 16.13
C ALA A 279 -16.34 9.98 15.78
N TYR A 280 -15.32 9.26 15.26
CA TYR A 280 -15.43 7.85 14.94
C TYR A 280 -15.66 6.95 16.17
N ILE A 281 -14.93 7.16 17.27
CA ILE A 281 -15.10 6.39 18.51
C ILE A 281 -16.47 6.63 19.13
N ASN A 282 -16.95 7.86 19.12
CA ASN A 282 -18.15 8.27 19.85
C ASN A 282 -19.45 8.11 19.05
N THR A 283 -19.39 7.83 17.74
CA THR A 283 -20.61 7.64 16.96
C THR A 283 -21.39 6.41 17.40
N THR A 284 -22.72 6.51 17.35
CA THR A 284 -23.65 5.39 17.54
C THR A 284 -24.09 4.76 16.22
N HIS A 285 -23.99 5.52 15.12
CA HIS A 285 -24.31 5.07 13.76
C HIS A 285 -23.20 5.50 12.81
N PHE A 286 -22.52 4.57 12.16
CA PHE A 286 -21.38 4.91 11.30
C PHE A 286 -21.77 5.70 10.07
N SER A 287 -23.03 5.62 9.60
CA SER A 287 -23.54 6.50 8.54
C SER A 287 -23.41 7.99 8.84
N ASP A 288 -23.37 8.40 10.11
CA ASP A 288 -23.30 9.81 10.52
C ASP A 288 -21.89 10.39 10.37
N VAL A 289 -20.89 9.54 10.31
CA VAL A 289 -19.48 9.88 10.13
C VAL A 289 -18.94 9.45 8.77
N GLN A 290 -19.83 9.19 7.79
CA GLN A 290 -19.49 8.77 6.44
C GLN A 290 -19.86 9.83 5.41
N GLN A 291 -18.99 9.94 4.40
CA GLN A 291 -19.27 10.67 3.16
C GLN A 291 -19.41 9.66 2.02
N LYS A 292 -20.19 10.00 0.98
CA LYS A 292 -20.51 9.10 -0.14
C LYS A 292 -20.40 9.80 -1.47
N GLU A 293 -19.97 9.06 -2.48
CA GLU A 293 -19.89 9.46 -3.86
C GLU A 293 -20.53 8.39 -4.75
N TYR A 294 -21.32 8.82 -5.73
CA TYR A 294 -21.91 7.93 -6.73
C TYR A 294 -21.15 8.08 -8.04
N LEU A 295 -20.59 6.98 -8.51
CA LEU A 295 -19.77 6.96 -9.72
C LEU A 295 -20.64 6.77 -10.95
N SER A 296 -20.48 7.66 -11.92
CA SER A 296 -21.09 7.51 -13.26
C SER A 296 -20.37 6.43 -14.07
N LEU A 297 -20.98 6.01 -15.18
CA LEU A 297 -20.30 5.08 -16.11
C LEU A 297 -19.02 5.67 -16.69
N GLN A 298 -18.94 7.00 -16.83
CA GLN A 298 -17.74 7.67 -17.29
C GLN A 298 -16.63 7.64 -16.21
N ASP A 299 -16.98 7.88 -14.94
CA ASP A 299 -16.00 7.77 -13.84
C ASP A 299 -15.43 6.36 -13.76
N LEU A 300 -16.29 5.34 -13.84
CA LEU A 300 -15.87 3.94 -13.83
C LEU A 300 -14.99 3.57 -15.05
N ARG A 301 -15.26 4.15 -16.23
CA ARG A 301 -14.41 3.97 -17.40
C ARG A 301 -13.05 4.63 -17.18
N THR A 302 -13.03 5.88 -16.74
CA THR A 302 -11.82 6.64 -16.41
C THR A 302 -10.95 5.87 -15.41
N GLU A 303 -11.54 5.39 -14.33
CA GLU A 303 -10.82 4.62 -13.31
C GLU A 303 -10.26 3.30 -13.85
N ARG A 304 -11.02 2.57 -14.68
CA ARG A 304 -10.49 1.34 -15.29
C ARG A 304 -9.27 1.59 -16.16
N ILE A 305 -9.25 2.69 -16.92
CA ILE A 305 -8.10 3.07 -17.73
C ILE A 305 -6.92 3.42 -16.80
N MET A 306 -7.15 4.28 -15.80
CA MET A 306 -6.13 4.72 -14.84
C MET A 306 -5.49 3.56 -14.09
N LEU A 307 -6.32 2.67 -13.56
CA LEU A 307 -5.87 1.53 -12.74
C LEU A 307 -5.24 0.45 -13.62
N GLY A 308 -5.89 0.11 -14.73
CA GLY A 308 -5.45 -0.99 -15.58
C GLY A 308 -4.08 -0.75 -16.21
N LEU A 309 -3.80 0.46 -16.70
CA LEU A 309 -2.50 0.80 -17.29
C LEU A 309 -1.34 0.79 -16.29
N ARG A 310 -1.62 0.88 -15.00
CA ARG A 310 -0.61 0.73 -13.94
C ARG A 310 -0.23 -0.72 -13.65
N THR A 311 -0.88 -1.67 -14.29
CA THR A 311 -0.62 -3.10 -14.09
C THR A 311 -0.05 -3.76 -15.34
N LYS A 312 0.66 -4.86 -15.16
CA LYS A 312 1.14 -5.70 -16.28
C LYS A 312 0.02 -6.22 -17.17
N ASN A 313 -1.21 -6.26 -16.68
CA ASN A 313 -2.38 -6.77 -17.41
C ASN A 313 -2.98 -5.70 -18.35
N GLY A 314 -2.67 -4.43 -18.14
CA GLY A 314 -3.14 -3.33 -18.97
C GLY A 314 -4.67 -3.23 -19.06
N ILE A 315 -5.16 -2.64 -20.15
CA ILE A 315 -6.58 -2.39 -20.44
C ILE A 315 -7.02 -3.08 -21.74
N ALA A 316 -8.31 -3.26 -21.93
CA ALA A 316 -8.83 -3.77 -23.19
C ALA A 316 -8.74 -2.68 -24.29
N ALA A 317 -8.29 -3.07 -25.49
CA ALA A 317 -8.05 -2.12 -26.59
C ALA A 317 -9.34 -1.41 -27.08
N ASN A 318 -10.50 -2.01 -26.86
CA ASN A 318 -11.79 -1.44 -27.26
C ASN A 318 -12.33 -0.38 -26.26
N GLU A 319 -11.64 -0.13 -25.15
CA GLU A 319 -12.04 0.88 -24.14
C GLU A 319 -11.53 2.29 -24.48
N VAL A 320 -10.61 2.43 -25.44
CA VAL A 320 -9.90 3.68 -25.73
C VAL A 320 -9.85 3.98 -27.23
N ASP A 321 -9.54 5.26 -27.59
CA ASP A 321 -9.44 5.67 -28.98
C ASP A 321 -8.23 4.99 -29.68
N PRO A 322 -8.45 4.21 -30.75
CA PRO A 322 -7.37 3.54 -31.47
C PRO A 322 -6.32 4.50 -32.05
N LYS A 323 -6.67 5.74 -32.35
CA LYS A 323 -5.72 6.73 -32.90
C LYS A 323 -4.71 7.17 -31.84
N VAL A 324 -5.19 7.40 -30.61
CA VAL A 324 -4.31 7.76 -29.48
C VAL A 324 -3.40 6.58 -29.14
N VAL A 325 -3.97 5.38 -29.09
CA VAL A 325 -3.18 4.14 -28.86
C VAL A 325 -2.08 4.00 -29.90
N GLN A 326 -2.42 4.15 -31.22
CA GLN A 326 -1.45 3.99 -32.29
C GLN A 326 -0.29 4.97 -32.19
N LYS A 327 -0.54 6.22 -31.75
CA LYS A 327 0.51 7.20 -31.44
C LYS A 327 1.54 6.63 -30.47
N TYR A 328 1.10 6.10 -29.36
CA TYR A 328 1.98 5.59 -28.29
C TYR A 328 2.62 4.23 -28.60
N LEU A 329 1.95 3.39 -29.42
CA LEU A 329 2.55 2.17 -29.97
C LEU A 329 3.73 2.52 -30.90
N ASN A 330 3.57 3.50 -31.78
CA ASN A 330 4.62 3.93 -32.71
C ASN A 330 5.83 4.55 -31.97
N LEU A 331 5.61 5.17 -30.82
CA LEU A 331 6.65 5.75 -29.97
C LEU A 331 7.30 4.71 -29.04
N GLY A 332 6.79 3.48 -28.97
CA GLY A 332 7.33 2.43 -28.12
C GLY A 332 6.91 2.51 -26.64
N TYR A 333 6.01 3.40 -26.29
CA TYR A 333 5.54 3.56 -24.90
C TYR A 333 4.42 2.58 -24.51
N LEU A 334 3.71 2.04 -25.48
CA LEU A 334 2.68 1.01 -25.27
C LEU A 334 3.00 -0.24 -26.10
N THR A 335 2.46 -1.36 -25.64
CA THR A 335 2.40 -2.62 -26.41
C THR A 335 0.97 -3.08 -26.53
N LEU A 336 0.66 -3.80 -27.61
CA LEU A 336 -0.65 -4.41 -27.85
C LEU A 336 -0.47 -5.94 -27.97
N ASN A 337 -0.94 -6.67 -26.97
CA ASN A 337 -0.86 -8.13 -26.91
C ASN A 337 -2.25 -8.70 -26.60
N ASN A 338 -2.74 -9.63 -27.41
CA ASN A 338 -4.03 -10.31 -27.19
C ASN A 338 -5.18 -9.34 -26.89
N GLN A 339 -5.31 -8.24 -27.67
CA GLN A 339 -6.29 -7.16 -27.49
C GLN A 339 -6.20 -6.41 -26.16
N ARG A 340 -5.05 -6.48 -25.48
CA ARG A 340 -4.76 -5.71 -24.29
C ARG A 340 -3.61 -4.76 -24.55
N ILE A 341 -3.78 -3.53 -24.07
CA ILE A 341 -2.80 -2.44 -24.15
C ILE A 341 -2.09 -2.39 -22.81
N CYS A 342 -0.78 -2.50 -22.82
CA CYS A 342 0.07 -2.43 -21.62
C CYS A 342 1.15 -1.35 -21.83
N ALA A 343 1.55 -0.68 -20.76
CA ALA A 343 2.71 0.19 -20.78
C ALA A 343 4.01 -0.61 -20.92
N THR A 344 4.98 -0.07 -21.64
CA THR A 344 6.39 -0.52 -21.64
C THR A 344 7.13 0.08 -20.43
N LEU A 345 8.39 -0.28 -20.23
CA LEU A 345 9.21 0.35 -19.19
C LEU A 345 9.33 1.88 -19.44
N GLU A 346 9.62 2.28 -20.68
CA GLU A 346 9.66 3.67 -21.11
C GLU A 346 8.27 4.35 -20.99
N GLY A 347 7.20 3.58 -21.18
CA GLY A 347 5.83 4.04 -21.00
C GLY A 347 5.49 4.37 -19.56
N TYR A 348 6.07 3.66 -18.58
CA TYR A 348 5.87 3.97 -17.17
C TYR A 348 6.43 5.36 -16.78
N HIS A 349 7.52 5.83 -17.41
CA HIS A 349 8.09 7.17 -17.16
C HIS A 349 7.12 8.32 -17.49
N ILE A 350 6.20 8.11 -18.44
CA ILE A 350 5.22 9.13 -18.87
C ILE A 350 3.78 8.64 -18.70
N LEU A 351 3.54 7.67 -17.81
CA LEU A 351 2.28 6.96 -17.73
C LEU A 351 1.08 7.88 -17.47
N ASN A 352 1.24 8.87 -16.60
CA ASN A 352 0.16 9.82 -16.30
C ASN A 352 -0.25 10.60 -17.56
N ARG A 353 0.71 11.01 -18.39
CA ARG A 353 0.45 11.69 -19.67
C ARG A 353 -0.27 10.78 -20.67
N ILE A 354 0.12 9.50 -20.73
CA ILE A 354 -0.57 8.52 -21.58
C ILE A 354 -2.02 8.35 -21.13
N ILE A 355 -2.25 8.22 -19.80
CA ILE A 355 -3.58 8.10 -19.23
C ILE A 355 -4.44 9.32 -19.55
N GLU A 356 -3.93 10.54 -19.37
CA GLU A 356 -4.62 11.79 -19.69
C GLU A 356 -5.07 11.85 -21.16
N ASP A 357 -4.22 11.43 -22.09
CA ASP A 357 -4.56 11.42 -23.52
C ASP A 357 -5.59 10.32 -23.89
N LEU A 358 -5.79 9.28 -23.05
CA LEU A 358 -6.68 8.15 -23.30
C LEU A 358 -8.07 8.29 -22.64
N ILE A 359 -8.24 9.17 -21.66
CA ILE A 359 -9.50 9.47 -20.97
C ILE A 359 -10.33 10.45 -21.77
#